data_dd6b8ba5f198ef00dd47e79c7ff0afa7
#
_entry.id   dd6b8ba5f198ef00dd47e79c7ff0afa7
#
_cell.length_a   1.000
_cell.length_b   1.000
_cell.length_c   1.000
_cell.angle_alpha   90.00
_cell.angle_beta   90.00
_cell.angle_gamma   90.00
#
_symmetry.space_group_name_H-M   'P 1'
#
loop_
_entity.id
_entity.type
_entity.pdbx_description
1 polymer ?
#
loop_
_entity_poly.entity_id
_entity_poly.type
_entity_poly.pdbx_seq_one_letter_code
_entity_poly.pdbx_strand_id
1 'polypeptide(L)'
;MIRRNQYVSVHETRAQVTREKLLKAAIKLVNRDGMKQLTVRNICDEAGLSTGSFYNLFSGKEDLISYYLKYAFAPYREKALESSDEHGPVERVLLLYRAYVEYCKDMGLEFVSGLYASNHNPFFDFMHRDAEDDFIIVSVRSYLEEAIELGIVRSDVDLDEAMLRIAAASTGLLFYWCVFEGNIDIEYEVDEAIKTYLLSITVDPNMELDIEPLESKGCFLK
;
A
#
# COMPACT_ATOMS: atom_id res chain seq x y z
N MET A 1 23.58 20.40 -1.08
CA MET A 1 24.37 19.49 -1.94
C MET A 1 24.31 18.10 -1.33
N ILE A 2 23.17 17.41 -1.50
CA ILE A 2 22.89 16.10 -0.92
C ILE A 2 23.38 15.06 -1.92
N ARG A 3 24.25 14.19 -1.48
CA ARG A 3 24.88 13.13 -2.29
C ARG A 3 23.77 12.19 -2.81
N ARG A 4 23.62 12.11 -4.14
CA ARG A 4 22.96 10.99 -4.80
C ARG A 4 23.60 9.70 -4.32
N ASN A 5 22.88 8.98 -3.47
CA ASN A 5 23.27 7.65 -3.05
C ASN A 5 23.13 6.74 -4.28
N GLN A 6 24.24 6.15 -4.71
CA GLN A 6 24.34 5.14 -5.73
C GLN A 6 23.51 3.92 -5.27
N TYR A 7 22.28 3.79 -5.78
CA TYR A 7 21.62 2.50 -5.78
C TYR A 7 22.41 1.62 -6.74
N VAL A 8 23.25 0.80 -6.14
CA VAL A 8 23.97 -0.30 -6.79
C VAL A 8 22.94 -1.06 -7.62
N SER A 9 23.19 -1.23 -8.91
CA SER A 9 22.51 -2.19 -9.76
C SER A 9 22.71 -3.55 -9.10
N VAL A 10 21.70 -4.00 -8.38
CA VAL A 10 21.71 -5.29 -7.72
C VAL A 10 21.65 -6.30 -8.85
N HIS A 11 22.77 -6.93 -9.18
CA HIS A 11 22.74 -8.20 -9.89
C HIS A 11 21.72 -9.07 -9.14
N GLU A 12 20.62 -9.41 -9.79
CA GLU A 12 19.62 -10.30 -9.23
C GLU A 12 20.32 -11.53 -8.69
N THR A 13 20.44 -11.62 -7.39
CA THR A 13 21.05 -12.79 -6.78
C THR A 13 20.12 -13.98 -7.04
N ARG A 14 20.66 -15.19 -7.13
CA ARG A 14 19.86 -16.41 -7.26
C ARG A 14 18.75 -16.50 -6.21
N ALA A 15 19.01 -15.96 -5.02
CA ALA A 15 18.08 -15.85 -3.93
C ALA A 15 16.90 -14.90 -4.26
N GLN A 16 17.17 -13.75 -4.88
CA GLN A 16 16.15 -12.78 -5.27
C GLN A 16 15.20 -13.37 -6.32
N VAL A 17 15.73 -13.97 -7.37
CA VAL A 17 14.94 -14.66 -8.40
C VAL A 17 14.06 -15.77 -7.79
N THR A 18 14.59 -16.50 -6.79
CA THR A 18 13.83 -17.55 -6.11
C THR A 18 12.72 -16.97 -5.24
N ARG A 19 12.97 -15.86 -4.52
CA ARG A 19 11.94 -15.14 -3.76
C ARG A 19 10.79 -14.70 -4.65
N GLU A 20 11.10 -14.07 -5.79
CA GLU A 20 10.08 -13.61 -6.74
C GLU A 20 9.25 -14.74 -7.33
N LYS A 21 9.88 -15.90 -7.63
CA LYS A 21 9.16 -17.08 -8.10
C LYS A 21 8.15 -17.59 -7.06
N LEU A 22 8.59 -17.72 -5.81
CA LEU A 22 7.72 -18.16 -4.71
C LEU A 22 6.56 -17.20 -4.49
N LEU A 23 6.83 -15.92 -4.61
CA LEU A 23 5.86 -14.87 -4.46
C LEU A 23 4.79 -14.89 -5.56
N LYS A 24 5.23 -14.88 -6.83
CA LYS A 24 4.32 -14.97 -7.99
C LYS A 24 3.45 -16.24 -7.91
N ALA A 25 4.04 -17.35 -7.45
CA ALA A 25 3.31 -18.59 -7.23
C ALA A 25 2.25 -18.45 -6.12
N ALA A 26 2.58 -17.80 -5.01
CA ALA A 26 1.65 -17.55 -3.91
C ALA A 26 0.44 -16.72 -4.35
N ILE A 27 0.67 -15.59 -5.06
CA ILE A 27 -0.40 -14.73 -5.58
C ILE A 27 -1.29 -15.49 -6.55
N LYS A 28 -0.68 -16.18 -7.53
CA LYS A 28 -1.41 -16.97 -8.52
C LYS A 28 -2.27 -18.04 -7.85
N LEU A 29 -1.73 -18.72 -6.85
CA LEU A 29 -2.43 -19.76 -6.10
C LEU A 29 -3.65 -19.19 -5.37
N VAL A 30 -3.49 -18.06 -4.67
CA VAL A 30 -4.59 -17.42 -3.93
C VAL A 30 -5.68 -16.92 -4.87
N ASN A 31 -5.33 -16.24 -5.95
CA ASN A 31 -6.30 -15.70 -6.89
C ASN A 31 -7.07 -16.81 -7.65
N ARG A 32 -6.47 -18.00 -7.83
CA ARG A 32 -7.11 -19.13 -8.48
C ARG A 32 -7.92 -20.01 -7.52
N ASP A 33 -7.37 -20.32 -6.36
CA ASP A 33 -7.83 -21.39 -5.48
C ASP A 33 -8.24 -20.90 -4.07
N GLY A 34 -8.06 -19.60 -3.82
CA GLY A 34 -8.37 -18.94 -2.54
C GLY A 34 -7.28 -19.11 -1.47
N MET A 35 -7.38 -18.27 -0.42
CA MET A 35 -6.37 -18.20 0.65
C MET A 35 -6.19 -19.51 1.44
N LYS A 36 -7.22 -20.37 1.50
CA LYS A 36 -7.14 -21.68 2.18
C LYS A 36 -6.11 -22.60 1.54
N GLN A 37 -5.83 -22.43 0.25
CA GLN A 37 -4.83 -23.23 -0.47
C GLN A 37 -3.41 -22.69 -0.34
N LEU A 38 -3.22 -21.55 0.31
CA LEU A 38 -1.92 -20.94 0.52
C LEU A 38 -1.16 -21.71 1.62
N THR A 39 -0.49 -22.77 1.20
CA THR A 39 0.42 -23.57 2.04
C THR A 39 1.82 -23.58 1.43
N VAL A 40 2.86 -23.74 2.27
CA VAL A 40 4.25 -23.82 1.78
C VAL A 40 4.41 -24.88 0.69
N ARG A 41 3.75 -26.02 0.85
CA ARG A 41 3.78 -27.12 -0.14
C ARG A 41 3.19 -26.67 -1.48
N ASN A 42 1.97 -26.14 -1.46
CA ASN A 42 1.28 -25.71 -2.68
C ASN A 42 2.03 -24.56 -3.39
N ILE A 43 2.61 -23.63 -2.60
CA ILE A 43 3.45 -22.55 -3.14
C ILE A 43 4.68 -23.12 -3.85
N CYS A 44 5.35 -24.10 -3.23
CA CYS A 44 6.52 -24.74 -3.84
C CYS A 44 6.16 -25.53 -5.09
N ASP A 45 5.06 -26.28 -5.07
CA ASP A 45 4.57 -27.05 -6.20
C ASP A 45 4.22 -26.11 -7.38
N GLU A 46 3.53 -25.01 -7.14
CA GLU A 46 3.20 -23.98 -8.14
C GLU A 46 4.45 -23.27 -8.68
N ALA A 47 5.45 -23.03 -7.84
CA ALA A 47 6.71 -22.38 -8.23
C ALA A 47 7.69 -23.34 -8.93
N GLY A 48 7.46 -24.65 -8.89
CA GLY A 48 8.40 -25.67 -9.36
C GLY A 48 9.68 -25.73 -8.52
N LEU A 49 9.56 -25.53 -7.20
CA LEU A 49 10.67 -25.48 -6.24
C LEU A 49 10.48 -26.49 -5.10
N SER A 50 11.60 -26.88 -4.46
CA SER A 50 11.52 -27.74 -3.27
C SER A 50 11.14 -26.92 -2.02
N THR A 51 10.50 -27.59 -1.03
CA THR A 51 10.24 -27.00 0.28
C THR A 51 11.54 -26.60 1.00
N GLY A 52 12.64 -27.32 0.77
CA GLY A 52 13.97 -26.91 1.27
C GLY A 52 14.44 -25.57 0.69
N SER A 53 14.16 -25.31 -0.60
CA SER A 53 14.46 -24.01 -1.22
C SER A 53 13.62 -22.88 -0.60
N PHE A 54 12.39 -23.16 -0.21
CA PHE A 54 11.52 -22.22 0.50
C PHE A 54 12.09 -21.88 1.88
N TYR A 55 12.35 -22.91 2.71
CA TYR A 55 12.83 -22.70 4.08
C TYR A 55 14.24 -22.11 4.19
N ASN A 56 15.01 -22.13 3.12
CA ASN A 56 16.29 -21.38 3.03
C ASN A 56 16.08 -19.86 2.90
N LEU A 57 14.86 -19.40 2.56
CA LEU A 57 14.57 -18.00 2.26
C LEU A 57 13.54 -17.39 3.19
N PHE A 58 12.60 -18.21 3.69
CA PHE A 58 11.46 -17.81 4.52
C PHE A 58 11.21 -18.81 5.64
N SER A 59 10.87 -18.32 6.82
CA SER A 59 10.53 -19.16 7.98
C SER A 59 9.14 -19.81 7.87
N GLY A 60 8.25 -19.23 7.07
CA GLY A 60 6.89 -19.68 6.82
C GLY A 60 6.20 -18.84 5.74
N LYS A 61 4.94 -19.19 5.44
CA LYS A 61 4.15 -18.44 4.45
C LYS A 61 3.86 -17.00 4.89
N GLU A 62 3.75 -16.79 6.19
CA GLU A 62 3.55 -15.47 6.79
C GLU A 62 4.75 -14.55 6.52
N ASP A 63 5.97 -15.09 6.64
CA ASP A 63 7.21 -14.38 6.32
C ASP A 63 7.30 -14.04 4.82
N LEU A 64 6.91 -14.96 3.95
CA LEU A 64 6.77 -14.69 2.51
C LEU A 64 5.78 -13.57 2.23
N ILE A 65 4.61 -13.56 2.90
CA ILE A 65 3.60 -12.52 2.74
C ILE A 65 4.13 -11.17 3.22
N SER A 66 4.74 -11.13 4.40
CA SER A 66 5.34 -9.90 4.95
C SER A 66 6.44 -9.35 4.04
N TYR A 67 7.30 -10.22 3.53
CA TYR A 67 8.30 -9.84 2.53
C TYR A 67 7.65 -9.23 1.28
N TYR A 68 6.58 -9.84 0.79
CA TYR A 68 5.84 -9.32 -0.36
C TYR A 68 5.33 -7.92 -0.13
N LEU A 69 4.58 -7.72 0.94
CA LEU A 69 3.96 -6.44 1.24
C LEU A 69 5.00 -5.31 1.35
N LYS A 70 6.19 -5.63 1.88
CA LYS A 70 7.28 -4.67 2.00
C LYS A 70 7.94 -4.32 0.67
N TYR A 71 8.12 -5.29 -0.22
CA TYR A 71 8.97 -5.10 -1.42
C TYR A 71 8.18 -4.96 -2.72
N ALA A 72 6.98 -5.51 -2.81
CA ALA A 72 6.17 -5.44 -4.03
C ALA A 72 5.52 -4.07 -4.22
N PHE A 73 5.45 -3.25 -3.18
CA PHE A 73 5.00 -1.86 -3.28
C PHE A 73 6.06 -0.93 -3.92
N ALA A 74 7.33 -1.35 -4.01
CA ALA A 74 8.41 -0.49 -4.49
C ALA A 74 8.15 0.16 -5.87
N PRO A 75 7.66 -0.55 -6.91
CA PRO A 75 7.39 0.07 -8.21
C PRO A 75 6.28 1.14 -8.14
N TYR A 76 5.25 0.93 -7.33
CA TYR A 76 4.14 1.87 -7.15
C TYR A 76 4.61 3.12 -6.40
N ARG A 77 5.48 2.92 -5.40
CA ARG A 77 6.15 3.99 -4.68
C ARG A 77 7.01 4.84 -5.61
N GLU A 78 7.82 4.22 -6.47
CA GLU A 78 8.67 4.93 -7.42
C GLU A 78 7.83 5.78 -8.37
N LYS A 79 6.73 5.23 -8.92
CA LYS A 79 5.77 5.95 -9.75
C LYS A 79 5.16 7.16 -9.01
N ALA A 80 4.77 6.99 -7.74
CA ALA A 80 4.24 8.09 -6.93
C ALA A 80 5.30 9.18 -6.67
N LEU A 81 6.56 8.79 -6.44
CA LEU A 81 7.66 9.72 -6.22
C LEU A 81 8.06 10.48 -7.49
N GLU A 82 8.04 9.85 -8.66
CA GLU A 82 8.33 10.52 -9.95
C GLU A 82 7.34 11.66 -10.23
N SER A 83 6.08 11.48 -9.83
CA SER A 83 5.05 12.51 -9.95
C SER A 83 5.11 13.55 -8.83
N SER A 84 5.84 13.31 -7.74
CA SER A 84 5.79 14.14 -6.53
C SER A 84 6.48 15.49 -6.66
N ASP A 85 7.51 15.61 -7.52
CA ASP A 85 8.30 16.84 -7.64
C ASP A 85 7.50 18.02 -8.26
N GLU A 86 6.39 17.72 -8.94
CA GLU A 86 5.51 18.70 -9.60
C GLU A 86 4.30 19.08 -8.71
N HIS A 87 4.14 18.46 -7.53
CA HIS A 87 2.94 18.58 -6.70
C HIS A 87 3.26 19.08 -5.29
N GLY A 88 2.30 19.78 -4.69
CA GLY A 88 2.37 20.20 -3.29
C GLY A 88 2.31 19.04 -2.29
N PRO A 89 2.62 19.30 -1.01
CA PRO A 89 2.69 18.24 -0.01
C PRO A 89 1.35 17.54 0.23
N VAL A 90 0.22 18.22 0.09
CA VAL A 90 -1.12 17.64 0.26
C VAL A 90 -1.46 16.70 -0.90
N GLU A 91 -1.15 17.11 -2.13
CA GLU A 91 -1.32 16.29 -3.33
C GLU A 91 -0.44 15.03 -3.29
N ARG A 92 0.79 15.15 -2.76
CA ARG A 92 1.70 14.00 -2.60
C ARG A 92 1.13 12.92 -1.67
N VAL A 93 0.36 13.30 -0.65
CA VAL A 93 -0.36 12.30 0.17
C VAL A 93 -1.37 11.55 -0.68
N LEU A 94 -2.16 12.24 -1.51
CA LEU A 94 -3.14 11.59 -2.40
C LEU A 94 -2.48 10.66 -3.41
N LEU A 95 -1.42 11.13 -4.08
CA LEU A 95 -0.67 10.32 -5.06
C LEU A 95 -0.13 9.03 -4.44
N LEU A 96 0.36 9.09 -3.20
CA LEU A 96 0.85 7.92 -2.49
C LEU A 96 -0.27 6.91 -2.20
N TYR A 97 -1.45 7.38 -1.80
CA TYR A 97 -2.60 6.49 -1.56
C TYR A 97 -3.23 5.97 -2.84
N ARG A 98 -3.24 6.73 -3.94
CA ARG A 98 -3.60 6.22 -5.28
C ARG A 98 -2.70 5.04 -5.67
N ALA A 99 -1.39 5.20 -5.52
CA ALA A 99 -0.42 4.13 -5.78
C ALA A 99 -0.64 2.92 -4.86
N TYR A 100 -1.00 3.13 -3.60
CA TYR A 100 -1.32 2.06 -2.65
C TYR A 100 -2.58 1.29 -3.04
N VAL A 101 -3.63 1.98 -3.47
CA VAL A 101 -4.87 1.32 -3.94
C VAL A 101 -4.64 0.56 -5.25
N GLU A 102 -3.89 1.14 -6.20
CA GLU A 102 -3.49 0.45 -7.43
C GLU A 102 -2.75 -0.87 -7.10
N TYR A 103 -1.80 -0.81 -6.17
CA TYR A 103 -1.11 -1.99 -5.66
C TYR A 103 -2.04 -3.04 -5.05
N CYS A 104 -3.00 -2.63 -4.20
CA CYS A 104 -3.99 -3.55 -3.61
C CYS A 104 -4.86 -4.21 -4.68
N LYS A 105 -5.26 -3.48 -5.72
CA LYS A 105 -6.03 -4.02 -6.85
C LYS A 105 -5.22 -5.03 -7.65
N ASP A 106 -3.95 -4.76 -7.90
CA ASP A 106 -3.07 -5.66 -8.65
C ASP A 106 -2.74 -6.95 -7.88
N MET A 107 -2.74 -6.90 -6.54
CA MET A 107 -2.70 -8.11 -5.72
C MET A 107 -3.91 -9.01 -5.93
N GLY A 108 -5.05 -8.43 -6.26
CA GLY A 108 -6.32 -9.12 -6.47
C GLY A 108 -7.16 -9.26 -5.21
N LEU A 109 -8.47 -9.22 -5.43
CA LEU A 109 -9.50 -9.22 -4.39
C LEU A 109 -9.36 -10.38 -3.40
N GLU A 110 -9.17 -11.60 -3.89
CA GLU A 110 -9.05 -12.80 -3.06
C GLU A 110 -7.84 -12.74 -2.13
N PHE A 111 -6.72 -12.18 -2.62
CA PHE A 111 -5.52 -12.04 -1.82
C PHE A 111 -5.71 -11.00 -0.72
N VAL A 112 -6.21 -9.82 -1.06
CA VAL A 112 -6.48 -8.74 -0.10
C VAL A 112 -7.53 -9.16 0.93
N SER A 113 -8.62 -9.82 0.50
CA SER A 113 -9.65 -10.38 1.40
C SER A 113 -9.05 -11.40 2.37
N GLY A 114 -8.15 -12.24 1.89
CA GLY A 114 -7.46 -13.22 2.72
C GLY A 114 -6.52 -12.59 3.75
N LEU A 115 -5.89 -11.45 3.43
CA LEU A 115 -5.10 -10.68 4.39
C LEU A 115 -5.98 -10.14 5.52
N TYR A 116 -7.15 -9.58 5.22
CA TYR A 116 -8.09 -9.09 6.23
C TYR A 116 -8.66 -10.21 7.11
N ALA A 117 -8.85 -11.40 6.57
CA ALA A 117 -9.34 -12.56 7.31
C ALA A 117 -8.25 -13.26 8.15
N SER A 118 -6.98 -12.90 7.97
CA SER A 118 -5.85 -13.52 8.67
C SER A 118 -5.67 -12.92 10.07
N ASN A 119 -5.38 -13.78 11.07
CA ASN A 119 -4.95 -13.32 12.39
C ASN A 119 -3.58 -12.61 12.38
N HIS A 120 -2.83 -12.73 11.30
CA HIS A 120 -1.59 -12.03 11.03
C HIS A 120 -1.83 -11.02 9.91
N ASN A 121 -2.84 -10.17 10.09
CA ASN A 121 -3.14 -9.12 9.14
C ASN A 121 -1.95 -8.14 9.10
N PRO A 122 -1.24 -8.02 7.98
CA PRO A 122 -0.08 -7.13 7.90
C PRO A 122 -0.47 -5.66 8.03
N PHE A 123 -1.73 -5.31 7.79
CA PHE A 123 -2.27 -3.99 8.15
C PHE A 123 -2.36 -3.81 9.67
N PHE A 124 -2.42 -4.88 10.45
CA PHE A 124 -2.34 -4.84 11.91
C PHE A 124 -0.89 -4.64 12.37
N ASP A 125 0.06 -5.28 11.72
CA ASP A 125 1.49 -5.04 11.93
C ASP A 125 1.90 -3.61 11.55
N PHE A 126 1.25 -3.02 10.54
CA PHE A 126 1.38 -1.62 10.15
C PHE A 126 1.01 -0.65 11.29
N MET A 127 0.05 -0.99 12.12
CA MET A 127 -0.38 -0.15 13.26
C MET A 127 0.47 -0.36 14.53
N HIS A 128 1.27 -1.44 14.60
CA HIS A 128 1.90 -1.87 15.85
C HIS A 128 3.41 -2.14 15.79
N ARG A 129 4.02 -2.16 14.62
CA ARG A 129 5.48 -2.30 14.49
C ARG A 129 6.11 -0.96 14.17
N ASP A 130 7.34 -0.81 14.66
CA ASP A 130 8.22 0.36 14.50
C ASP A 130 7.96 1.09 13.17
N ALA A 131 7.06 2.08 13.25
CA ALA A 131 6.57 2.86 12.11
C ALA A 131 7.70 3.61 11.37
N GLU A 132 8.89 3.63 11.94
CA GLU A 132 10.07 4.29 11.39
C GLU A 132 10.56 3.66 10.07
N ASP A 133 10.22 2.38 9.81
CA ASP A 133 10.63 1.67 8.58
C ASP A 133 9.52 1.60 7.51
N ASP A 134 8.29 2.04 7.82
CA ASP A 134 7.19 2.01 6.87
C ASP A 134 7.21 3.26 5.98
N PHE A 135 7.45 3.03 4.69
CA PHE A 135 7.56 4.12 3.71
C PHE A 135 6.32 5.00 3.64
N ILE A 136 5.11 4.43 3.72
CA ILE A 136 3.85 5.20 3.63
C ILE A 136 3.73 6.10 4.85
N ILE A 137 3.91 5.54 6.05
CA ILE A 137 3.82 6.30 7.31
C ILE A 137 4.84 7.44 7.33
N VAL A 138 6.10 7.13 7.03
CA VAL A 138 7.19 8.12 7.04
C VAL A 138 6.94 9.22 6.02
N SER A 139 6.51 8.87 4.81
CA SER A 139 6.25 9.85 3.75
C SER A 139 5.04 10.72 4.05
N VAL A 140 3.93 10.13 4.49
CA VAL A 140 2.71 10.90 4.85
C VAL A 140 3.00 11.87 5.97
N ARG A 141 3.72 11.43 7.02
CA ARG A 141 4.14 12.31 8.10
C ARG A 141 4.97 13.48 7.58
N SER A 142 6.01 13.20 6.79
CA SER A 142 6.88 14.23 6.24
C SER A 142 6.14 15.23 5.36
N TYR A 143 5.18 14.78 4.55
CA TYR A 143 4.38 15.66 3.71
C TYR A 143 3.42 16.52 4.53
N LEU A 144 2.82 15.99 5.58
CA LEU A 144 1.96 16.77 6.48
C LEU A 144 2.76 17.79 7.30
N GLU A 145 3.97 17.43 7.77
CA GLU A 145 4.90 18.36 8.44
C GLU A 145 5.27 19.51 7.52
N GLU A 146 5.66 19.20 6.27
CA GLU A 146 5.97 20.22 5.25
C GLU A 146 4.74 21.12 4.96
N ALA A 147 3.54 20.54 4.87
CA ALA A 147 2.32 21.29 4.65
C ALA A 147 1.99 22.26 5.80
N ILE A 148 2.29 21.88 7.04
CA ILE A 148 2.17 22.76 8.23
C ILE A 148 3.22 23.87 8.17
N GLU A 149 4.48 23.55 7.87
CA GLU A 149 5.57 24.53 7.76
C GLU A 149 5.30 25.57 6.68
N LEU A 150 4.71 25.16 5.56
CA LEU A 150 4.28 26.06 4.46
C LEU A 150 3.00 26.84 4.76
N GLY A 151 2.31 26.55 5.88
CA GLY A 151 1.04 27.19 6.22
C GLY A 151 -0.14 26.75 5.34
N ILE A 152 -0.04 25.62 4.67
CA ILE A 152 -1.12 25.00 3.87
C ILE A 152 -2.07 24.27 4.80
N VAL A 153 -1.55 23.46 5.73
CA VAL A 153 -2.28 22.79 6.79
C VAL A 153 -2.18 23.61 8.07
N ARG A 154 -3.28 23.61 8.85
CA ARG A 154 -3.33 24.37 10.09
C ARG A 154 -2.33 23.84 11.12
N SER A 155 -1.69 24.75 11.85
CA SER A 155 -0.65 24.43 12.85
C SER A 155 -1.17 23.76 14.13
N ASP A 156 -2.51 23.73 14.34
CA ASP A 156 -3.17 23.09 15.48
C ASP A 156 -3.55 21.62 15.19
N VAL A 157 -3.23 21.10 14.01
CA VAL A 157 -3.50 19.71 13.62
C VAL A 157 -2.57 18.76 14.36
N ASP A 158 -3.15 17.79 15.06
CA ASP A 158 -2.40 16.66 15.61
C ASP A 158 -2.07 15.68 14.48
N LEU A 159 -0.77 15.53 14.20
CA LEU A 159 -0.29 14.69 13.10
C LEU A 159 -0.60 13.21 13.30
N ASP A 160 -0.51 12.71 14.54
CA ASP A 160 -0.78 11.29 14.81
C ASP A 160 -2.27 11.00 14.61
N GLU A 161 -3.15 11.92 15.02
CA GLU A 161 -4.57 11.81 14.75
C GLU A 161 -4.88 11.93 13.26
N ALA A 162 -4.25 12.84 12.53
CA ALA A 162 -4.42 13.01 11.09
C ALA A 162 -4.00 11.74 10.33
N MET A 163 -2.85 11.20 10.63
CA MET A 163 -2.34 9.97 10.04
C MET A 163 -3.25 8.78 10.33
N LEU A 164 -3.74 8.65 11.57
CA LEU A 164 -4.69 7.61 11.96
C LEU A 164 -5.98 7.70 11.13
N ARG A 165 -6.53 8.90 10.94
CA ARG A 165 -7.78 9.11 10.17
C ARG A 165 -7.60 8.76 8.70
N ILE A 166 -6.49 9.16 8.08
CA ILE A 166 -6.16 8.84 6.69
C ILE A 166 -6.00 7.32 6.52
N ALA A 167 -5.22 6.67 7.40
CA ALA A 167 -5.01 5.23 7.37
C ALA A 167 -6.32 4.45 7.60
N ALA A 168 -7.14 4.89 8.57
CA ALA A 168 -8.42 4.24 8.86
C ALA A 168 -9.42 4.36 7.71
N ALA A 169 -9.47 5.51 7.03
CA ALA A 169 -10.33 5.71 5.86
C ALA A 169 -9.93 4.75 4.73
N SER A 170 -8.65 4.70 4.35
CA SER A 170 -8.18 3.84 3.27
C SER A 170 -8.35 2.36 3.60
N THR A 171 -7.95 1.94 4.81
CA THR A 171 -8.05 0.55 5.26
C THR A 171 -9.50 0.10 5.39
N GLY A 172 -10.38 0.96 5.93
CA GLY A 172 -11.81 0.69 6.05
C GLY A 172 -12.48 0.52 4.68
N LEU A 173 -12.18 1.39 3.73
CA LEU A 173 -12.73 1.30 2.36
C LEU A 173 -12.21 0.07 1.62
N LEU A 174 -10.93 -0.29 1.76
CA LEU A 174 -10.39 -1.54 1.21
C LEU A 174 -11.08 -2.77 1.83
N PHE A 175 -11.38 -2.74 3.14
CA PHE A 175 -12.17 -3.80 3.76
C PHE A 175 -13.58 -3.89 3.17
N TYR A 176 -14.26 -2.75 2.97
CA TYR A 176 -15.57 -2.72 2.30
C TYR A 176 -15.49 -3.22 0.86
N TRP A 177 -14.44 -2.87 0.12
CA TRP A 177 -14.20 -3.41 -1.22
C TRP A 177 -14.13 -4.93 -1.22
N CYS A 178 -13.48 -5.53 -0.22
CA CYS A 178 -13.45 -6.98 -0.04
C CYS A 178 -14.83 -7.55 0.31
N VAL A 179 -15.57 -6.91 1.25
CA VAL A 179 -16.91 -7.37 1.68
C VAL A 179 -17.92 -7.32 0.53
N PHE A 180 -17.81 -6.33 -0.33
CA PHE A 180 -18.68 -6.14 -1.50
C PHE A 180 -18.11 -6.79 -2.78
N GLU A 181 -17.22 -7.78 -2.64
CA GLU A 181 -16.71 -8.59 -3.74
C GLU A 181 -16.17 -7.76 -4.93
N GLY A 182 -15.52 -6.63 -4.63
CA GLY A 182 -14.95 -5.73 -5.63
C GLY A 182 -15.95 -4.76 -6.28
N ASN A 183 -17.23 -4.77 -5.88
CA ASN A 183 -18.28 -3.94 -6.48
C ASN A 183 -18.32 -2.49 -5.97
N ILE A 184 -17.18 -1.98 -5.51
CA ILE A 184 -16.96 -0.58 -5.12
C ILE A 184 -15.83 -0.03 -5.99
N ASP A 185 -15.98 1.20 -6.49
CA ASP A 185 -14.89 1.92 -7.14
C ASP A 185 -13.89 2.41 -6.09
N ILE A 186 -13.04 1.48 -5.65
CA ILE A 186 -12.15 1.71 -4.50
C ILE A 186 -11.13 2.82 -4.75
N GLU A 187 -10.72 3.05 -6.00
CA GLU A 187 -9.80 4.14 -6.34
C GLU A 187 -10.46 5.50 -6.06
N TYR A 188 -11.67 5.67 -6.57
CA TYR A 188 -12.45 6.88 -6.37
C TYR A 188 -12.82 7.10 -4.89
N GLU A 189 -13.34 6.07 -4.23
CA GLU A 189 -13.81 6.19 -2.83
C GLU A 189 -12.67 6.51 -1.85
N VAL A 190 -11.50 5.91 -2.01
CA VAL A 190 -10.33 6.21 -1.16
C VAL A 190 -9.80 7.62 -1.46
N ASP A 191 -9.72 8.00 -2.74
CA ASP A 191 -9.27 9.33 -3.15
C ASP A 191 -10.15 10.42 -2.54
N GLU A 192 -11.46 10.32 -2.72
CA GLU A 192 -12.42 11.31 -2.21
C GLU A 192 -12.47 11.36 -0.68
N ALA A 193 -12.36 10.22 0.01
CA ALA A 193 -12.33 10.20 1.46
C ALA A 193 -11.08 10.89 2.03
N ILE A 194 -9.91 10.59 1.48
CA ILE A 194 -8.65 11.19 1.91
C ILE A 194 -8.63 12.68 1.53
N LYS A 195 -9.01 13.05 0.31
CA LYS A 195 -9.10 14.42 -0.17
C LYS A 195 -10.02 15.27 0.72
N THR A 196 -11.22 14.76 1.01
CA THR A 196 -12.19 15.44 1.90
C THR A 196 -11.57 15.70 3.27
N TYR A 197 -10.88 14.71 3.85
CA TYR A 197 -10.23 14.87 5.13
C TYR A 197 -9.08 15.89 5.05
N LEU A 198 -8.19 15.77 4.06
CA LEU A 198 -7.07 16.69 3.88
C LEU A 198 -7.54 18.14 3.73
N LEU A 199 -8.54 18.40 2.89
CA LEU A 199 -9.14 19.73 2.75
C LEU A 199 -9.74 20.26 4.06
N SER A 200 -10.28 19.38 4.90
CA SER A 200 -10.83 19.78 6.22
C SER A 200 -9.79 20.31 7.20
N ILE A 201 -8.52 19.96 7.02
CA ILE A 201 -7.41 20.39 7.87
C ILE A 201 -6.56 21.51 7.26
N THR A 202 -6.82 21.92 6.01
CA THR A 202 -6.13 23.05 5.37
C THR A 202 -6.56 24.39 5.99
N VAL A 203 -5.72 25.41 5.83
CA VAL A 203 -6.00 26.78 6.24
C VAL A 203 -7.10 27.40 5.35
N ASP A 204 -7.05 27.12 4.04
CA ASP A 204 -8.08 27.51 3.08
C ASP A 204 -8.98 26.30 2.77
N PRO A 205 -10.23 26.26 3.26
CA PRO A 205 -11.14 25.14 3.01
C PRO A 205 -11.63 25.06 1.55
N ASN A 206 -11.38 26.12 0.73
CA ASN A 206 -11.69 26.13 -0.70
C ASN A 206 -10.45 25.89 -1.56
N MET A 207 -9.37 25.41 -0.99
CA MET A 207 -8.16 25.06 -1.72
C MET A 207 -8.49 24.09 -2.84
N GLU A 208 -8.08 24.41 -4.06
CA GLU A 208 -8.09 23.48 -5.19
C GLU A 208 -6.77 22.71 -5.19
N LEU A 209 -6.84 21.38 -5.29
CA LEU A 209 -5.66 20.55 -5.41
C LEU A 209 -5.24 20.45 -6.87
N ASP A 210 -3.97 20.69 -7.13
CA ASP A 210 -3.37 20.59 -8.47
C ASP A 210 -3.06 19.12 -8.81
N ILE A 211 -4.13 18.32 -8.91
CA ILE A 211 -4.08 16.91 -9.24
C ILE A 211 -5.29 16.55 -10.09
N GLU A 212 -5.07 15.71 -11.12
CA GLU A 212 -6.16 15.28 -12.00
C GLU A 212 -7.21 14.50 -11.18
N PRO A 213 -8.48 14.93 -11.21
CA PRO A 213 -9.54 14.28 -10.46
C PRO A 213 -9.83 12.88 -11.03
N LEU A 214 -10.13 11.93 -10.15
CA LEU A 214 -10.63 10.62 -10.58
C LEU A 214 -12.13 10.74 -10.93
N GLU A 215 -12.52 10.11 -12.05
CA GLU A 215 -13.93 9.98 -12.41
C GLU A 215 -14.52 8.72 -11.75
N SER A 216 -15.64 8.89 -11.06
CA SER A 216 -16.36 7.75 -10.48
C SER A 216 -16.91 6.83 -11.56
N LYS A 217 -16.60 5.55 -11.45
CA LYS A 217 -17.20 4.48 -12.28
C LYS A 217 -18.55 4.00 -11.75
N GLY A 218 -19.02 4.63 -10.67
CA GLY A 218 -20.25 4.32 -9.97
C GLY A 218 -20.08 3.28 -8.84
N CYS A 219 -20.90 3.43 -7.78
CA CYS A 219 -21.00 2.44 -6.72
C CYS A 219 -22.16 1.49 -7.05
N PHE A 220 -21.88 0.21 -7.28
CA PHE A 220 -22.88 -0.80 -7.62
C PHE A 220 -23.42 -1.51 -6.36
N LEU A 221 -23.71 -0.77 -5.30
CA LEU A 221 -24.46 -1.30 -4.17
C LEU A 221 -25.92 -1.51 -4.63
N LYS A 222 -26.23 -2.72 -5.10
CA LYS A 222 -27.59 -3.18 -5.35
C LYS A 222 -28.07 -4.06 -4.21
#